data_f8defc2a37fbdd0f25b88292dba1350c
#
_entry.id   f8defc2a37fbdd0f25b88292dba1350c
#
_cell.length_a   1.000
_cell.length_b   1.000
_cell.length_c   1.000
_cell.angle_alpha   90.00
_cell.angle_beta   90.00
_cell.angle_gamma   90.00
#
_symmetry.space_group_name_H-M   'P 1'
#
loop_
_entity.id
_entity.type
_entity.pdbx_description
1 polymer ?
#
loop_
_entity_poly.entity_id
_entity_poly.type
_entity_poly.pdbx_seq_one_letter_code
_entity_poly.pdbx_strand_id
1 'polypeptide(L)'
;MLYCYYLQIYNKEKGEIMIHVNESAENYLETILILSKEHPVVRSVDIAEELGFKKSSVSVAMKNLREKQHITVSKEGFITLTDSGRAIAEMIYERHELLSDWLTRLGVDP
;
A
#
# COMPACT_ATOMS: atom_id res chain seq x y z
N MET A 1 -4.89 4.71 -5.75
CA MET A 1 -3.44 4.74 -5.67
C MET A 1 -2.82 6.09 -5.75
N LEU A 2 -3.65 7.09 -5.78
CA LEU A 2 -3.19 8.46 -5.82
C LEU A 2 -2.26 8.78 -4.64
N TYR A 3 -2.59 8.26 -3.48
CA TYR A 3 -1.82 8.56 -2.27
C TYR A 3 -0.41 7.99 -2.31
N CYS A 4 -0.26 6.74 -2.74
CA CYS A 4 1.07 6.15 -2.83
C CYS A 4 1.91 6.85 -3.87
N TYR A 5 1.31 7.18 -5.00
CA TYR A 5 1.99 7.89 -6.05
C TYR A 5 2.46 9.26 -5.57
N TYR A 6 1.59 9.94 -4.87
CA TYR A 6 1.85 11.23 -4.31
C TYR A 6 2.97 11.24 -3.31
N LEU A 7 2.96 10.26 -2.41
CA LEU A 7 4.02 10.12 -1.44
C LEU A 7 5.35 9.87 -2.11
N GLN A 8 5.36 9.06 -3.17
CA GLN A 8 6.58 8.80 -3.91
C GLN A 8 7.17 10.07 -4.49
N ILE A 9 6.33 10.90 -5.10
CA ILE A 9 6.78 12.16 -5.67
C ILE A 9 7.30 13.09 -4.59
N TYR A 10 6.52 13.25 -3.55
CA TYR A 10 6.86 14.13 -2.44
C TYR A 10 8.21 13.76 -1.84
N ASN A 11 8.42 12.47 -1.67
CA ASN A 11 9.62 11.97 -1.06
C ASN A 11 10.81 12.08 -1.95
N LYS A 12 10.60 11.87 -3.20
CA LYS A 12 11.67 12.00 -4.18
C LYS A 12 12.22 13.41 -4.18
N GLU A 13 11.36 14.40 -4.00
CA GLU A 13 11.80 15.77 -3.92
C GLU A 13 12.65 16.02 -2.69
N LYS A 14 12.27 15.44 -1.57
CA LYS A 14 12.99 15.61 -0.32
C LYS A 14 14.24 14.76 -0.25
N GLY A 15 14.37 13.79 -1.12
CA GLY A 15 15.53 12.93 -1.13
C GLY A 15 15.66 12.11 0.12
N GLU A 16 14.54 11.79 0.75
CA GLU A 16 14.57 11.14 2.05
C GLU A 16 13.84 9.84 2.09
N ILE A 17 13.86 9.30 3.20
CA ILE A 17 13.11 8.26 3.88
C ILE A 17 12.06 7.54 3.08
N MET A 18 11.62 8.11 2.04
CA MET A 18 10.42 7.70 1.39
C MET A 18 10.53 6.47 0.56
N ILE A 19 11.73 6.13 0.18
CA ILE A 19 11.97 4.87 -0.49
C ILE A 19 11.61 3.74 0.45
N HIS A 20 11.92 3.92 1.74
CA HIS A 20 11.60 2.91 2.74
C HIS A 20 10.12 2.78 2.98
N VAL A 21 9.40 3.89 2.99
CA VAL A 21 7.96 3.88 3.18
C VAL A 21 7.27 3.16 2.04
N ASN A 22 7.74 3.37 0.81
CA ASN A 22 7.12 2.77 -0.36
C ASN A 22 7.25 1.26 -0.41
N GLU A 23 8.28 0.72 0.24
CA GLU A 23 8.48 -0.73 0.27
C GLU A 23 8.17 -1.33 1.63
N SER A 24 7.56 -0.55 2.52
CA SER A 24 7.24 -1.03 3.85
C SER A 24 6.02 -1.93 3.84
N ALA A 25 5.92 -2.76 4.89
CA ALA A 25 4.76 -3.61 5.08
C ALA A 25 3.49 -2.77 5.14
N GLU A 26 3.56 -1.59 5.73
CA GLU A 26 2.41 -0.69 5.85
C GLU A 26 1.90 -0.26 4.48
N ASN A 27 2.80 0.08 3.58
CA ASN A 27 2.40 0.51 2.24
C ASN A 27 1.74 -0.63 1.47
N TYR A 28 2.25 -1.84 1.62
CA TYR A 28 1.63 -3.00 0.99
C TYR A 28 0.22 -3.23 1.53
N LEU A 29 0.05 -3.11 2.84
CA LEU A 29 -1.27 -3.31 3.45
C LEU A 29 -2.27 -2.26 2.96
N GLU A 30 -1.84 -1.02 2.87
CA GLU A 30 -2.69 0.04 2.35
C GLU A 30 -3.09 -0.24 0.89
N THR A 31 -2.14 -0.69 0.09
CA THR A 31 -2.40 -1.00 -1.32
C THR A 31 -3.42 -2.13 -1.44
N ILE A 32 -3.31 -3.15 -0.61
CA ILE A 32 -4.27 -4.25 -0.60
C ILE A 32 -5.66 -3.72 -0.24
N LEU A 33 -5.74 -2.84 0.74
CA LEU A 33 -7.02 -2.25 1.13
C LEU A 33 -7.67 -1.50 -0.02
N ILE A 34 -6.90 -0.65 -0.69
CA ILE A 34 -7.40 0.15 -1.80
C ILE A 34 -7.84 -0.74 -2.95
N LEU A 35 -7.04 -1.72 -3.32
CA LEU A 35 -7.39 -2.63 -4.41
C LEU A 35 -8.60 -3.47 -4.07
N SER A 36 -8.77 -3.83 -2.79
CA SER A 36 -9.94 -4.59 -2.35
C SER A 36 -11.24 -3.82 -2.53
N LYS A 37 -11.17 -2.50 -2.49
CA LYS A 37 -12.34 -1.66 -2.71
C LYS A 37 -12.68 -1.55 -4.18
N GLU A 38 -11.70 -1.71 -5.05
CA GLU A 38 -11.87 -1.53 -6.49
C GLU A 38 -12.11 -2.84 -7.22
N HIS A 39 -11.65 -3.94 -6.67
CA HIS A 39 -11.68 -5.24 -7.34
C HIS A 39 -12.23 -6.31 -6.40
N PRO A 40 -12.93 -7.32 -6.95
CA PRO A 40 -13.47 -8.40 -6.11
C PRO A 40 -12.38 -9.26 -5.49
N VAL A 41 -11.23 -9.39 -6.15
CA VAL A 41 -10.10 -10.16 -5.63
C VAL A 41 -8.81 -9.41 -5.89
N VAL A 42 -7.81 -9.64 -5.02
CA VAL A 42 -6.50 -9.01 -5.13
C VAL A 42 -5.45 -10.11 -5.16
N ARG A 43 -4.52 -10.02 -6.09
CA ARG A 43 -3.39 -10.95 -6.21
C ARG A 43 -2.08 -10.16 -6.13
N SER A 44 -0.98 -10.86 -5.90
CA SER A 44 0.32 -10.19 -5.83
C SER A 44 0.68 -9.49 -7.13
N VAL A 45 0.24 -10.00 -8.27
CA VAL A 45 0.49 -9.35 -9.56
C VAL A 45 -0.21 -7.98 -9.62
N ASP A 46 -1.40 -7.87 -9.05
CA ASP A 46 -2.12 -6.60 -9.02
C ASP A 46 -1.38 -5.56 -8.19
N ILE A 47 -0.82 -6.00 -7.07
CA ILE A 47 -0.02 -5.14 -6.20
C ILE A 47 1.24 -4.69 -6.92
N ALA A 48 1.91 -5.61 -7.59
CA ALA A 48 3.14 -5.30 -8.32
C ALA A 48 2.89 -4.26 -9.42
N GLU A 49 1.80 -4.42 -10.16
CA GLU A 49 1.43 -3.48 -11.20
C GLU A 49 1.10 -2.11 -10.62
N GLU A 50 0.37 -2.10 -9.51
CA GLU A 50 -0.06 -0.86 -8.90
C GLU A 50 1.11 -0.05 -8.35
N LEU A 51 2.08 -0.73 -7.73
CA LEU A 51 3.21 -0.07 -7.10
C LEU A 51 4.42 0.08 -8.02
N GLY A 52 4.41 -0.62 -9.15
CA GLY A 52 5.55 -0.60 -10.06
C GLY A 52 6.75 -1.36 -9.53
N PHE A 53 6.52 -2.34 -8.67
CA PHE A 53 7.59 -3.15 -8.08
C PHE A 53 7.72 -4.47 -8.83
N LYS A 54 8.87 -5.13 -8.64
CA LYS A 54 9.09 -6.44 -9.23
C LYS A 54 8.21 -7.47 -8.55
N LYS A 55 7.70 -8.42 -9.33
CA LYS A 55 6.86 -9.49 -8.79
C LYS A 55 7.55 -10.29 -7.70
N SER A 56 8.86 -10.52 -7.85
CA SER A 56 9.63 -11.26 -6.85
C SER A 56 9.66 -10.52 -5.52
N SER A 57 9.83 -9.20 -5.55
CA SER A 57 9.82 -8.39 -4.34
C SER A 57 8.48 -8.42 -3.64
N VAL A 58 7.41 -8.32 -4.43
CA VAL A 58 6.06 -8.36 -3.88
C VAL A 58 5.75 -9.73 -3.29
N SER A 59 6.18 -10.80 -3.94
CA SER A 59 5.98 -12.15 -3.43
C SER A 59 6.64 -12.36 -2.06
N VAL A 60 7.86 -11.85 -1.90
CA VAL A 60 8.55 -11.92 -0.61
C VAL A 60 7.80 -11.11 0.45
N ALA A 61 7.35 -9.92 0.09
CA ALA A 61 6.60 -9.07 1.01
C ALA A 61 5.30 -9.74 1.44
N MET A 62 4.59 -10.36 0.50
CA MET A 62 3.33 -11.04 0.81
C MET A 62 3.56 -12.24 1.72
N LYS A 63 4.65 -12.96 1.51
CA LYS A 63 5.01 -14.08 2.39
C LYS A 63 5.25 -13.58 3.80
N ASN A 64 5.99 -12.48 3.95
CA ASN A 64 6.27 -11.91 5.26
C ASN A 64 4.99 -11.45 5.96
N LEU A 65 4.10 -10.80 5.23
CA LEU A 65 2.83 -10.33 5.79
C LEU A 65 1.94 -11.50 6.22
N ARG A 66 1.95 -12.58 5.43
CA ARG A 66 1.19 -13.78 5.78
C ARG A 66 1.74 -14.41 7.06
N GLU A 67 3.05 -14.47 7.20
CA GLU A 67 3.69 -15.02 8.39
C GLU A 67 3.38 -14.20 9.64
N LYS A 68 3.24 -12.89 9.47
CA LYS A 68 2.83 -11.99 10.56
C LYS A 68 1.33 -11.99 10.79
N GLN A 69 0.60 -12.73 9.99
CA GLN A 69 -0.86 -12.87 10.08
C GLN A 69 -1.60 -11.57 9.83
N HIS A 70 -1.03 -10.71 8.99
CA HIS A 70 -1.71 -9.50 8.55
C HIS A 70 -2.54 -9.74 7.30
N ILE A 71 -2.24 -10.79 6.56
CA ILE A 71 -3.02 -11.18 5.38
C ILE A 71 -3.20 -12.69 5.36
N THR A 72 -4.19 -13.14 4.59
CA THR A 72 -4.35 -14.55 4.24
C THR A 72 -4.27 -14.66 2.72
N VAL A 73 -3.79 -15.80 2.26
CA VAL A 73 -3.68 -16.07 0.82
C VAL A 73 -4.36 -17.40 0.55
N SER A 74 -5.34 -17.40 -0.36
CA SER A 74 -6.06 -18.62 -0.71
C SER A 74 -5.24 -19.47 -1.66
N LYS A 75 -5.76 -20.66 -1.98
CA LYS A 75 -5.12 -21.56 -2.94
C LYS A 75 -4.97 -20.90 -4.31
N GLU A 76 -5.93 -20.07 -4.67
CA GLU A 76 -5.92 -19.36 -5.95
C GLU A 76 -4.99 -18.17 -5.95
N GLY A 77 -4.39 -17.85 -4.80
CA GLY A 77 -3.52 -16.69 -4.69
C GLY A 77 -4.26 -15.41 -4.37
N PHE A 78 -5.51 -15.49 -3.94
CA PHE A 78 -6.29 -14.31 -3.57
C PHE A 78 -5.88 -13.83 -2.19
N ILE A 79 -5.55 -12.57 -2.08
CA ILE A 79 -5.05 -11.96 -0.86
C ILE A 79 -6.17 -11.23 -0.14
N THR A 80 -6.31 -11.49 1.15
CA THR A 80 -7.33 -10.87 1.98
C THR A 80 -6.68 -10.36 3.25
N LEU A 81 -7.06 -9.15 3.68
CA LEU A 81 -6.57 -8.60 4.94
C LEU A 81 -7.23 -9.30 6.12
N THR A 82 -6.42 -9.62 7.12
CA THR A 82 -6.96 -10.07 8.41
C THR A 82 -7.43 -8.84 9.19
N ASP A 83 -8.05 -9.05 10.34
CA ASP A 83 -8.50 -7.93 11.17
C ASP A 83 -7.33 -7.03 11.54
N SER A 84 -6.18 -7.61 11.92
CA SER A 84 -5.01 -6.81 12.27
C SER A 84 -4.44 -6.07 11.06
N GLY A 85 -4.38 -6.73 9.92
CA GLY A 85 -3.89 -6.10 8.69
C GLY A 85 -4.80 -4.97 8.25
N ARG A 86 -6.11 -5.17 8.35
CA ARG A 86 -7.07 -4.14 7.98
C ARG A 86 -6.97 -2.93 8.91
N ALA A 87 -6.81 -3.15 10.20
CA ALA A 87 -6.67 -2.05 11.15
C ALA A 87 -5.47 -1.18 10.82
N ILE A 88 -4.34 -1.80 10.49
CA ILE A 88 -3.14 -1.07 10.11
C ILE A 88 -3.37 -0.31 8.81
N ALA A 89 -3.94 -0.99 7.82
CA ALA A 89 -4.16 -0.40 6.51
C ALA A 89 -5.10 0.80 6.59
N GLU A 90 -6.17 0.69 7.35
CA GLU A 90 -7.14 1.78 7.49
C GLU A 90 -6.53 2.98 8.20
N MET A 91 -5.71 2.74 9.22
CA MET A 91 -5.03 3.81 9.91
C MET A 91 -4.11 4.59 8.96
N ILE A 92 -3.37 3.88 8.13
CA ILE A 92 -2.46 4.51 7.18
C ILE A 92 -3.23 5.23 6.08
N TYR A 93 -4.31 4.64 5.61
CA TYR A 93 -5.17 5.26 4.60
C TYR A 93 -5.72 6.60 5.10
N GLU A 94 -6.22 6.62 6.34
CA GLU A 94 -6.72 7.85 6.93
C GLU A 94 -5.62 8.90 7.06
N ARG A 95 -4.43 8.48 7.46
CA ARG A 95 -3.30 9.39 7.59
C ARG A 95 -2.95 10.02 6.23
N HIS A 96 -2.99 9.22 5.18
CA HIS A 96 -2.70 9.72 3.84
C HIS A 96 -3.78 10.66 3.33
N GLU A 97 -5.03 10.39 3.66
CA GLU A 97 -6.12 11.29 3.30
C GLU A 97 -5.96 12.65 3.96
N LEU A 98 -5.62 12.66 5.23
CA LEU A 98 -5.39 13.89 5.97
C LEU A 98 -4.22 14.69 5.39
N LEU A 99 -3.16 14.01 5.04
CA LEU A 99 -2.00 14.65 4.43
C LEU A 99 -2.34 15.25 3.07
N SER A 100 -3.05 14.51 2.26
CA SER A 100 -3.46 14.97 0.94
C SER A 100 -4.34 16.21 1.04
N ASP A 101 -5.30 16.19 1.96
CA ASP A 101 -6.20 17.32 2.18
C ASP A 101 -5.41 18.56 2.63
N TRP A 102 -4.48 18.36 3.54
CA TRP A 102 -3.65 19.44 4.06
C TRP A 102 -2.78 20.06 2.96
N LEU A 103 -2.17 19.21 2.12
CA LEU A 103 -1.35 19.69 1.01
C LEU A 103 -2.18 20.47 0.01
N THR A 104 -3.40 20.04 -0.25
CA THR A 104 -4.30 20.76 -1.13
C THR A 104 -4.60 22.16 -0.60
N ARG A 105 -4.80 22.27 0.70
CA ARG A 105 -5.05 23.58 1.33
C ARG A 105 -3.86 24.51 1.21
N LEU A 106 -2.67 23.97 1.14
CA LEU A 106 -1.45 24.75 0.96
C LEU A 106 -1.18 25.10 -0.49
N GLY A 107 -2.05 24.67 -1.40
CA GLY A 107 -1.88 24.96 -2.82
C GLY A 107 -0.98 23.98 -3.53
N VAL A 108 -0.66 22.88 -2.91
CA VAL A 108 0.13 21.82 -3.55
C VAL A 108 -0.82 20.96 -4.36
N ASP A 109 -0.55 20.86 -5.64
CA ASP A 109 -1.40 20.12 -6.56
C ASP A 109 -1.11 18.64 -6.46
N PRO A 110 -2.18 17.85 -6.31
CA PRO A 110 -1.98 16.41 -6.33
C PRO A 110 -1.64 15.90 -7.72
#